data_ee17f2e42a8e0d4df1cc1a921819305a
#
_entry.id   ee17f2e42a8e0d4df1cc1a921819305a
#
_cell.length_a   1.000
_cell.length_b   1.000
_cell.length_c   1.000
_cell.angle_alpha   90.00
_cell.angle_beta   90.00
_cell.angle_gamma   90.00
#
_symmetry.space_group_name_H-M   'P 1'
#
loop_
_entity.id
_entity.type
_entity.pdbx_description
1 polymer ?
#
loop_
_entity_poly.entity_id
_entity_poly.type
_entity_poly.pdbx_seq_one_letter_code
_entity_poly.pdbx_strand_id
1 'polypeptide(L)'
;EVFEDHLFPLEVNKILFGSYEPLIFSKITVLNSWEKISKNILGQTTDKDITTWANRMMEIPIHYIEKIAGRGNSKVYKIKTTSEDAYALKQYPNMVTDKRPRLTTEFNTLQLLHQHNITHVPKSIEKSEELNIGLYEWIDGENVVQPNLDDLEQAIAFVKQLHILSQNIDKNNINIASECCLSFDELVNQIDNRLLKLENNSFQELSTFIETVFKPLWTEAKDKSLFYWFIKDRETLLPIEKQTLSPSDFGFHNSIKMDDGSLTFLDFDYFGWDDPVKLTADFIWHPAMNLDKGQKDIWQKAMLKIFNDDKYFEDRLNATMPLYGLRWALIILNEFLPGFADRRKEAGES
;
A
#
# COMPACT_ATOMS: atom_id res chain seq x y z
N GLU A 1 19.08 -0.33 -31.15
CA GLU A 1 19.45 0.47 -32.36
C GLU A 1 19.24 1.96 -32.20
N VAL A 2 18.22 2.43 -31.50
CA VAL A 2 18.00 3.88 -31.26
C VAL A 2 19.03 4.47 -30.29
N PHE A 3 19.77 3.66 -29.57
CA PHE A 3 20.73 4.07 -28.55
C PHE A 3 22.21 3.94 -28.97
N GLU A 4 22.49 3.44 -30.18
CA GLU A 4 23.89 3.26 -30.61
C GLU A 4 24.56 4.53 -31.09
N ASP A 5 23.82 5.52 -31.63
CA ASP A 5 24.43 6.69 -32.29
C ASP A 5 24.26 8.03 -31.58
N HIS A 6 23.43 8.09 -30.56
CA HIS A 6 23.19 9.36 -29.90
C HIS A 6 23.35 9.21 -28.41
N LEU A 7 24.49 8.94 -27.94
CA LEU A 7 24.61 9.50 -26.68
C LEU A 7 24.52 8.59 -25.50
N PHE A 8 25.56 8.43 -24.99
CA PHE A 8 25.58 8.78 -23.58
C PHE A 8 25.86 10.29 -23.49
N PRO A 9 24.85 11.13 -23.41
CA PRO A 9 25.05 12.53 -23.13
C PRO A 9 25.69 12.64 -21.75
N LEU A 10 26.51 13.66 -21.57
CA LEU A 10 27.06 14.08 -20.27
C LEU A 10 26.02 14.09 -19.15
N GLU A 11 24.74 14.33 -19.48
CA GLU A 11 23.60 14.33 -18.58
C GLU A 11 23.22 12.93 -18.03
N VAL A 12 23.31 11.88 -18.83
CA VAL A 12 23.05 10.50 -18.37
C VAL A 12 24.17 10.06 -17.41
N ASN A 13 25.41 10.42 -17.70
CA ASN A 13 26.52 10.21 -16.77
C ASN A 13 26.30 10.94 -15.45
N LYS A 14 25.79 12.16 -15.47
CA LYS A 14 25.48 12.95 -14.27
C LYS A 14 24.36 12.32 -13.44
N ILE A 15 23.31 11.79 -14.09
CA ILE A 15 22.20 11.11 -13.42
C ILE A 15 22.65 9.79 -12.81
N LEU A 16 23.50 9.03 -13.51
CA LEU A 16 23.93 7.71 -13.07
C LEU A 16 25.12 7.72 -12.10
N PHE A 17 26.01 8.69 -12.21
CA PHE A 17 27.30 8.67 -11.51
C PHE A 17 27.64 9.95 -10.73
N GLY A 18 26.83 10.97 -10.79
CA GLY A 18 26.96 12.17 -9.94
C GLY A 18 28.16 13.08 -10.20
N SER A 19 28.96 12.83 -11.25
CA SER A 19 30.15 13.62 -11.58
C SER A 19 30.33 13.87 -13.08
N TYR A 20 31.00 14.98 -13.43
CA TYR A 20 31.33 15.38 -14.80
C TYR A 20 32.63 14.78 -15.34
N GLU A 21 33.34 13.97 -14.57
CA GLU A 21 34.57 13.36 -15.06
C GLU A 21 34.24 12.20 -16.02
N PRO A 22 34.92 12.13 -17.18
CA PRO A 22 34.72 11.03 -18.11
C PRO A 22 35.29 9.74 -17.49
N LEU A 23 34.41 8.97 -16.86
CA LEU A 23 34.76 7.64 -16.40
C LEU A 23 34.90 6.75 -17.63
N ILE A 24 36.12 6.25 -17.88
CA ILE A 24 36.38 5.26 -18.90
C ILE A 24 35.84 3.92 -18.40
N PHE A 25 34.54 3.72 -18.57
CA PHE A 25 33.95 2.40 -18.39
C PHE A 25 34.22 1.57 -19.64
N SER A 26 34.56 0.29 -19.46
CA SER A 26 34.53 -0.62 -20.58
C SER A 26 33.12 -0.69 -21.15
N LYS A 27 32.95 -0.78 -22.47
CA LYS A 27 31.65 -0.89 -23.14
C LYS A 27 30.77 -1.99 -22.51
N ILE A 28 31.37 -3.07 -22.04
CA ILE A 28 30.71 -4.19 -21.35
C ILE A 28 30.12 -3.79 -20.00
N THR A 29 30.84 -3.01 -19.21
CA THR A 29 30.35 -2.56 -17.89
C THR A 29 29.14 -1.62 -18.02
N VAL A 30 29.17 -0.73 -19.02
CA VAL A 30 28.08 0.19 -19.31
C VAL A 30 26.84 -0.57 -19.79
N LEU A 31 27.01 -1.54 -20.72
CA LEU A 31 25.92 -2.38 -21.22
C LEU A 31 25.27 -3.21 -20.09
N ASN A 32 26.08 -3.83 -19.24
CA ASN A 32 25.56 -4.60 -18.09
C ASN A 32 24.82 -3.72 -17.09
N SER A 33 25.33 -2.51 -16.83
CA SER A 33 24.65 -1.56 -15.96
C SER A 33 23.35 -1.04 -16.59
N TRP A 34 23.35 -0.82 -17.91
CA TRP A 34 22.15 -0.42 -18.63
C TRP A 34 21.11 -1.52 -18.71
N GLU A 35 21.48 -2.78 -18.95
CA GLU A 35 20.56 -3.92 -18.88
C GLU A 35 19.89 -4.04 -17.51
N LYS A 36 20.65 -3.86 -16.42
CA LYS A 36 20.13 -3.87 -15.07
C LYS A 36 19.11 -2.75 -14.83
N ILE A 37 19.47 -1.53 -15.26
CA ILE A 37 18.60 -0.36 -15.13
C ILE A 37 17.36 -0.52 -16.03
N SER A 38 17.52 -1.00 -17.26
CA SER A 38 16.39 -1.16 -18.18
C SER A 38 15.42 -2.25 -17.75
N LYS A 39 15.89 -3.34 -17.17
CA LYS A 39 15.01 -4.39 -16.61
C LYS A 39 14.14 -3.83 -15.50
N ASN A 40 14.73 -3.05 -14.60
CA ASN A 40 13.99 -2.42 -13.50
C ASN A 40 13.05 -1.30 -14.00
N ILE A 41 13.50 -0.48 -14.95
CA ILE A 41 12.74 0.65 -15.49
C ILE A 41 11.61 0.18 -16.43
N LEU A 42 11.85 -0.82 -17.27
CA LEU A 42 10.89 -1.26 -18.29
C LEU A 42 9.94 -2.37 -17.80
N GLY A 43 10.09 -2.84 -16.55
CA GLY A 43 9.22 -3.88 -15.96
C GLY A 43 9.29 -5.21 -16.69
N GLN A 44 10.42 -5.54 -17.28
CA GLN A 44 10.65 -6.79 -18.04
C GLN A 44 11.18 -7.94 -17.17
N THR A 45 11.04 -7.87 -15.83
CA THR A 45 11.36 -9.01 -14.97
C THR A 45 10.46 -10.18 -15.35
N THR A 46 11.06 -11.22 -15.91
CA THR A 46 10.35 -12.41 -16.38
C THR A 46 10.26 -13.45 -15.26
N ASP A 47 9.33 -14.40 -15.39
CA ASP A 47 9.25 -15.54 -14.47
C ASP A 47 10.57 -16.35 -14.43
N LYS A 48 11.33 -16.34 -15.53
CA LYS A 48 12.67 -16.94 -15.59
C LYS A 48 13.68 -16.18 -14.72
N ASP A 49 13.67 -14.86 -14.74
CA ASP A 49 14.55 -14.05 -13.88
C ASP A 49 14.25 -14.29 -12.41
N ILE A 50 12.97 -14.34 -12.06
CA ILE A 50 12.46 -14.64 -10.72
C ILE A 50 12.94 -16.03 -10.27
N THR A 51 12.71 -17.05 -11.10
CA THR A 51 13.12 -18.43 -10.81
C THR A 51 14.64 -18.54 -10.65
N THR A 52 15.40 -17.87 -11.50
CA THR A 52 16.88 -17.88 -11.44
C THR A 52 17.38 -17.21 -10.15
N TRP A 53 16.78 -16.08 -9.76
CA TRP A 53 17.13 -15.40 -8.53
C TRP A 53 16.76 -16.23 -7.31
N ALA A 54 15.55 -16.76 -7.26
CA ALA A 54 15.08 -17.59 -6.14
C ALA A 54 15.97 -18.83 -5.95
N ASN A 55 16.32 -19.55 -7.02
CA ASN A 55 17.24 -20.69 -6.95
C ASN A 55 18.64 -20.33 -6.42
N ARG A 56 19.10 -19.09 -6.62
CA ARG A 56 20.39 -18.62 -6.10
C ARG A 56 20.34 -18.27 -4.63
N MET A 57 19.20 -17.70 -4.17
CA MET A 57 19.03 -17.23 -2.80
C MET A 57 18.64 -18.36 -1.85
N MET A 58 17.98 -19.41 -2.35
CA MET A 58 17.57 -20.54 -1.53
C MET A 58 18.73 -21.52 -1.37
N GLU A 59 19.14 -21.79 -0.13
CA GLU A 59 20.14 -22.83 0.18
C GLU A 59 19.62 -24.24 -0.13
N ILE A 60 18.29 -24.43 -0.07
CA ILE A 60 17.59 -25.68 -0.34
C ILE A 60 16.98 -25.61 -1.74
N PRO A 61 17.14 -26.67 -2.57
CA PRO A 61 16.58 -26.68 -3.91
C PRO A 61 15.06 -26.42 -3.93
N ILE A 62 14.62 -25.60 -4.90
CA ILE A 62 13.21 -25.33 -5.11
C ILE A 62 12.55 -26.56 -5.75
N HIS A 63 11.44 -27.01 -5.16
CA HIS A 63 10.61 -28.06 -5.73
C HIS A 63 9.69 -27.49 -6.83
N TYR A 64 8.95 -26.41 -6.55
CA TYR A 64 8.14 -25.70 -7.53
C TYR A 64 7.92 -24.23 -7.17
N ILE A 65 7.58 -23.45 -8.17
CA ILE A 65 7.12 -22.05 -8.06
C ILE A 65 5.75 -21.95 -8.71
N GLU A 66 4.77 -21.50 -7.97
CA GLU A 66 3.39 -21.35 -8.43
C GLU A 66 2.97 -19.88 -8.32
N LYS A 67 2.43 -19.30 -9.40
CA LYS A 67 1.83 -17.98 -9.36
C LYS A 67 0.47 -18.08 -8.66
N ILE A 68 0.31 -17.34 -7.57
CA ILE A 68 -0.96 -17.25 -6.85
C ILE A 68 -1.85 -16.21 -7.54
N ALA A 69 -3.11 -16.55 -7.77
CA ALA A 69 -4.10 -15.59 -8.22
C ALA A 69 -4.24 -14.50 -7.14
N GLY A 70 -3.78 -13.29 -7.44
CA GLY A 70 -3.71 -12.18 -6.48
C GLY A 70 -4.82 -11.18 -6.68
N ARG A 71 -5.17 -10.47 -5.61
CA ARG A 71 -5.98 -9.26 -5.66
C ARG A 71 -5.00 -8.10 -5.50
N GLY A 72 -4.91 -7.22 -6.49
CA GLY A 72 -4.09 -6.02 -6.36
C GLY A 72 -3.04 -5.83 -7.46
N ASN A 73 -2.06 -4.96 -7.20
CA ASN A 73 -1.10 -4.51 -8.20
C ASN A 73 0.21 -5.31 -8.24
N SER A 74 0.44 -6.19 -7.27
CA SER A 74 1.65 -7.02 -7.17
C SER A 74 1.37 -8.46 -7.59
N LYS A 75 2.37 -9.13 -8.16
CA LYS A 75 2.28 -10.57 -8.45
C LYS A 75 2.87 -11.34 -7.29
N VAL A 76 2.16 -12.35 -6.82
CA VAL A 76 2.60 -13.21 -5.72
C VAL A 76 2.83 -14.62 -6.23
N TYR A 77 3.93 -15.23 -5.82
CA TYR A 77 4.27 -16.62 -6.13
C TYR A 77 4.50 -17.38 -4.82
N LYS A 78 3.96 -18.60 -4.74
CA LYS A 78 4.34 -19.57 -3.70
C LYS A 78 5.55 -20.35 -4.18
N ILE A 79 6.62 -20.31 -3.40
CA ILE A 79 7.81 -21.15 -3.62
C ILE A 79 7.74 -22.28 -2.61
N LYS A 80 7.91 -23.52 -3.07
CA LYS A 80 8.05 -24.68 -2.21
C LYS A 80 9.39 -25.34 -2.44
N THR A 81 10.11 -25.64 -1.35
CA THR A 81 11.42 -26.29 -1.39
C THR A 81 11.28 -27.81 -1.32
N THR A 82 12.37 -28.52 -1.58
CA THR A 82 12.44 -29.98 -1.42
C THR A 82 12.36 -30.43 0.04
N SER A 83 12.57 -29.54 1.01
CA SER A 83 12.35 -29.79 2.46
C SER A 83 10.93 -29.48 2.91
N GLU A 84 10.01 -29.22 1.98
CA GLU A 84 8.61 -28.87 2.23
C GLU A 84 8.39 -27.46 2.83
N ASP A 85 9.44 -26.66 3.03
CA ASP A 85 9.30 -25.26 3.44
C ASP A 85 8.65 -24.42 2.33
N ALA A 86 7.82 -23.48 2.72
CA ALA A 86 7.14 -22.59 1.78
C ALA A 86 7.49 -21.12 2.02
N TYR A 87 7.56 -20.36 0.92
CA TYR A 87 7.88 -18.94 0.91
C TYR A 87 6.95 -18.18 -0.04
N ALA A 88 6.69 -16.90 0.28
CA ALA A 88 6.00 -15.98 -0.60
C ALA A 88 7.02 -15.09 -1.33
N LEU A 89 7.03 -15.12 -2.65
CA LEU A 89 7.79 -14.17 -3.46
C LEU A 89 6.80 -13.16 -4.04
N LYS A 90 7.01 -11.87 -3.73
CA LYS A 90 6.17 -10.77 -4.20
C LYS A 90 6.95 -9.93 -5.20
N GLN A 91 6.43 -9.80 -6.41
CA GLN A 91 6.91 -8.92 -7.45
C GLN A 91 6.09 -7.63 -7.45
N TYR A 92 6.74 -6.51 -7.22
CA TYR A 92 6.08 -5.21 -7.13
C TYR A 92 5.89 -4.56 -8.50
N PRO A 93 4.95 -3.61 -8.63
CA PRO A 93 4.74 -2.85 -9.86
C PRO A 93 6.01 -2.15 -10.31
N ASN A 94 6.11 -1.96 -11.62
CA ASN A 94 7.23 -1.23 -12.20
C ASN A 94 7.30 0.22 -11.70
N MET A 95 8.46 0.66 -11.27
CA MET A 95 8.71 2.02 -10.78
C MET A 95 8.49 3.13 -11.82
N VAL A 96 8.40 2.81 -13.11
CA VAL A 96 7.99 3.79 -14.14
C VAL A 96 6.50 4.10 -14.04
N THR A 97 5.69 3.10 -13.78
CA THR A 97 4.23 3.24 -13.66
C THR A 97 3.77 3.56 -12.25
N ASP A 98 4.53 3.14 -11.24
CA ASP A 98 4.28 3.42 -9.84
C ASP A 98 5.59 3.82 -9.15
N LYS A 99 5.75 5.12 -8.89
CA LYS A 99 6.99 5.69 -8.32
C LYS A 99 7.18 5.40 -6.83
N ARG A 100 6.22 4.74 -6.18
CA ARG A 100 6.29 4.42 -4.76
C ARG A 100 7.33 3.32 -4.52
N PRO A 101 8.21 3.44 -3.51
CA PRO A 101 9.23 2.44 -3.20
C PRO A 101 8.62 1.24 -2.44
N ARG A 102 7.61 0.58 -3.02
CA ARG A 102 6.79 -0.45 -2.38
C ARG A 102 7.61 -1.59 -1.79
N LEU A 103 8.55 -2.16 -2.55
CA LEU A 103 9.44 -3.23 -2.09
C LEU A 103 10.18 -2.81 -0.82
N THR A 104 10.87 -1.67 -0.88
CA THR A 104 11.70 -1.20 0.24
C THR A 104 10.82 -0.85 1.45
N THR A 105 9.65 -0.25 1.20
CA THR A 105 8.69 0.09 2.26
C THR A 105 8.21 -1.17 2.98
N GLU A 106 7.69 -2.16 2.26
CA GLU A 106 7.16 -3.38 2.88
C GLU A 106 8.27 -4.18 3.57
N PHE A 107 9.40 -4.40 2.89
CA PHE A 107 10.50 -5.19 3.42
C PHE A 107 11.05 -4.62 4.73
N ASN A 108 11.33 -3.31 4.75
CA ASN A 108 11.88 -2.65 5.93
C ASN A 108 10.85 -2.53 7.06
N THR A 109 9.57 -2.32 6.72
CA THR A 109 8.48 -2.30 7.70
C THR A 109 8.36 -3.64 8.42
N LEU A 110 8.35 -4.74 7.70
CA LEU A 110 8.25 -6.07 8.30
C LEU A 110 9.46 -6.37 9.23
N GLN A 111 10.66 -5.98 8.81
CA GLN A 111 11.84 -6.07 9.68
C GLN A 111 11.68 -5.24 10.95
N LEU A 112 11.23 -3.99 10.82
CA LEU A 112 11.00 -3.09 11.94
C LEU A 112 9.98 -3.67 12.92
N LEU A 113 8.85 -4.16 12.44
CA LEU A 113 7.79 -4.73 13.28
C LEU A 113 8.30 -5.93 14.06
N HIS A 114 9.03 -6.86 13.42
CA HIS A 114 9.66 -7.99 14.10
C HIS A 114 10.72 -7.57 15.14
N GLN A 115 11.54 -6.56 14.86
CA GLN A 115 12.50 -6.00 15.81
C GLN A 115 11.83 -5.46 17.09
N HIS A 116 10.57 -5.01 16.97
CA HIS A 116 9.75 -4.52 18.08
C HIS A 116 8.75 -5.54 18.61
N ASN A 117 8.96 -6.85 18.34
CA ASN A 117 8.11 -7.95 18.79
C ASN A 117 6.65 -7.88 18.31
N ILE A 118 6.37 -7.21 17.20
CA ILE A 118 5.09 -7.26 16.50
C ILE A 118 5.19 -8.35 15.45
N THR A 119 4.73 -9.57 15.80
CA THR A 119 4.96 -10.81 15.04
C THR A 119 3.74 -11.31 14.25
N HIS A 120 2.61 -10.61 14.33
CA HIS A 120 1.41 -10.91 13.54
C HIS A 120 1.52 -10.42 12.08
N VAL A 121 2.71 -10.51 11.52
CA VAL A 121 3.07 -10.12 10.15
C VAL A 121 4.12 -11.11 9.62
N PRO A 122 4.23 -11.34 8.29
CA PRO A 122 5.25 -12.22 7.73
C PRO A 122 6.66 -11.75 8.04
N LYS A 123 7.61 -12.69 8.13
CA LYS A 123 9.03 -12.33 8.15
C LYS A 123 9.50 -11.95 6.75
N SER A 124 10.24 -10.85 6.65
CA SER A 124 11.01 -10.54 5.44
C SER A 124 12.31 -11.33 5.46
N ILE A 125 12.64 -11.99 4.35
CA ILE A 125 13.76 -12.92 4.23
C ILE A 125 14.87 -12.30 3.38
N GLU A 126 14.57 -11.96 2.13
CA GLU A 126 15.53 -11.41 1.18
C GLU A 126 14.82 -10.54 0.14
N LYS A 127 15.54 -9.60 -0.47
CA LYS A 127 14.99 -8.77 -1.55
C LYS A 127 15.98 -8.56 -2.69
N SER A 128 15.48 -8.29 -3.88
CA SER A 128 16.24 -7.81 -5.01
C SER A 128 15.65 -6.49 -5.51
N GLU A 129 16.38 -5.40 -5.30
CA GLU A 129 16.01 -4.10 -5.83
C GLU A 129 16.12 -4.06 -7.36
N GLU A 130 17.07 -4.82 -7.93
CA GLU A 130 17.25 -4.95 -9.39
C GLU A 130 16.01 -5.55 -10.07
N LEU A 131 15.42 -6.58 -9.46
CA LEU A 131 14.24 -7.28 -9.99
C LEU A 131 12.92 -6.74 -9.44
N ASN A 132 12.99 -5.84 -8.47
CA ASN A 132 11.85 -5.30 -7.73
C ASN A 132 10.98 -6.41 -7.09
N ILE A 133 11.64 -7.37 -6.43
CA ILE A 133 11.02 -8.52 -5.76
C ILE A 133 11.47 -8.66 -4.31
N GLY A 134 10.56 -9.16 -3.47
CA GLY A 134 10.84 -9.52 -2.08
C GLY A 134 10.45 -10.97 -1.79
N LEU A 135 11.22 -11.63 -0.95
CA LEU A 135 10.98 -12.98 -0.44
C LEU A 135 10.56 -12.88 1.02
N TYR A 136 9.47 -13.52 1.36
CA TYR A 136 8.82 -13.45 2.65
C TYR A 136 8.44 -14.85 3.15
N GLU A 137 8.17 -14.96 4.43
CA GLU A 137 7.53 -16.12 5.03
C GLU A 137 6.18 -16.39 4.35
N TRP A 138 5.92 -17.64 4.02
CA TRP A 138 4.60 -18.05 3.58
C TRP A 138 3.70 -18.29 4.78
N ILE A 139 2.53 -17.68 4.80
CA ILE A 139 1.54 -17.87 5.86
C ILE A 139 0.47 -18.82 5.36
N ASP A 140 0.37 -19.98 6.01
CA ASP A 140 -0.72 -20.93 5.77
C ASP A 140 -1.96 -20.54 6.56
N GLY A 141 -3.13 -20.66 5.93
CA GLY A 141 -4.41 -20.29 6.53
C GLY A 141 -5.44 -19.88 5.48
N GLU A 142 -6.51 -19.28 5.93
CA GLU A 142 -7.64 -18.88 5.10
C GLU A 142 -7.84 -17.35 5.09
N ASN A 143 -8.36 -16.84 3.98
CA ASN A 143 -8.77 -15.42 3.90
C ASN A 143 -9.97 -15.18 4.83
N VAL A 144 -9.95 -14.03 5.51
CA VAL A 144 -11.07 -13.61 6.38
C VAL A 144 -12.17 -12.98 5.52
N VAL A 145 -13.20 -13.76 5.22
CA VAL A 145 -14.34 -13.30 4.39
C VAL A 145 -15.45 -12.69 5.24
N GLN A 146 -15.72 -13.29 6.40
CA GLN A 146 -16.72 -12.82 7.37
C GLN A 146 -16.05 -12.75 8.75
N PRO A 147 -15.55 -11.58 9.14
CA PRO A 147 -14.86 -11.43 10.42
C PRO A 147 -15.83 -11.60 11.61
N ASN A 148 -15.38 -12.28 12.64
CA ASN A 148 -16.05 -12.40 13.91
C ASN A 148 -15.51 -11.37 14.93
N LEU A 149 -15.98 -11.41 16.17
CA LEU A 149 -15.53 -10.49 17.22
C LEU A 149 -14.07 -10.70 17.63
N ASP A 150 -13.60 -11.95 17.65
CA ASP A 150 -12.21 -12.27 17.98
C ASP A 150 -11.25 -11.71 16.90
N ASP A 151 -11.64 -11.80 15.62
CA ASP A 151 -10.88 -11.20 14.54
C ASP A 151 -10.80 -9.67 14.70
N LEU A 152 -11.91 -9.04 15.09
CA LEU A 152 -11.95 -7.61 15.30
C LEU A 152 -11.08 -7.18 16.50
N GLU A 153 -11.09 -7.95 17.58
CA GLU A 153 -10.23 -7.70 18.74
C GLU A 153 -8.74 -7.81 18.39
N GLN A 154 -8.37 -8.78 17.56
CA GLN A 154 -7.00 -8.91 17.08
C GLN A 154 -6.58 -7.72 16.20
N ALA A 155 -7.45 -7.25 15.30
CA ALA A 155 -7.19 -6.04 14.51
C ALA A 155 -7.03 -4.78 15.38
N ILE A 156 -7.87 -4.62 16.41
CA ILE A 156 -7.78 -3.53 17.40
C ILE A 156 -6.46 -3.62 18.17
N ALA A 157 -6.09 -4.81 18.61
CA ALA A 157 -4.82 -5.04 19.33
C ALA A 157 -3.60 -4.70 18.46
N PHE A 158 -3.64 -5.06 17.18
CA PHE A 158 -2.58 -4.74 16.23
C PHE A 158 -2.42 -3.21 16.04
N VAL A 159 -3.52 -2.49 15.81
CA VAL A 159 -3.47 -1.02 15.71
C VAL A 159 -2.95 -0.38 16.99
N LYS A 160 -3.34 -0.90 18.16
CA LYS A 160 -2.81 -0.43 19.44
C LYS A 160 -1.30 -0.64 19.54
N GLN A 161 -0.76 -1.78 19.06
CA GLN A 161 0.68 -2.02 19.03
C GLN A 161 1.40 -1.04 18.10
N LEU A 162 0.85 -0.76 16.92
CA LEU A 162 1.41 0.24 16.00
C LEU A 162 1.41 1.64 16.62
N HIS A 163 0.34 2.02 17.31
CA HIS A 163 0.27 3.31 18.01
C HIS A 163 1.29 3.41 19.15
N ILE A 164 1.45 2.37 19.96
CA ILE A 164 2.48 2.32 21.00
C ILE A 164 3.88 2.42 20.37
N LEU A 165 4.13 1.72 19.28
CA LEU A 165 5.39 1.82 18.54
C LEU A 165 5.64 3.24 18.05
N SER A 166 4.63 3.91 17.48
CA SER A 166 4.72 5.28 16.96
C SER A 166 5.14 6.30 18.03
N GLN A 167 4.81 6.05 19.29
CA GLN A 167 5.22 6.92 20.40
C GLN A 167 6.67 6.71 20.85
N ASN A 168 7.30 5.58 20.48
CA ASN A 168 8.60 5.14 21.00
C ASN A 168 9.70 5.01 19.95
N ILE A 169 9.40 5.31 18.68
CA ILE A 169 10.35 5.17 17.56
C ILE A 169 10.89 6.54 17.12
N ASP A 170 12.09 6.52 16.52
CA ASP A 170 12.62 7.72 15.85
C ASP A 170 11.78 8.05 14.62
N LYS A 171 11.14 9.20 14.67
CA LYS A 171 10.18 9.66 13.67
C LYS A 171 10.80 9.98 12.31
N ASN A 172 12.12 10.19 12.25
CA ASN A 172 12.82 10.55 11.01
C ASN A 172 13.12 9.36 10.09
N ASN A 173 13.00 8.14 10.60
CA ASN A 173 13.42 6.93 9.87
C ASN A 173 12.28 6.28 9.07
N ILE A 174 11.06 6.78 9.17
CA ILE A 174 9.89 6.24 8.47
C ILE A 174 9.22 7.36 7.70
N ASN A 175 8.96 7.12 6.41
CA ASN A 175 8.27 8.07 5.55
C ASN A 175 6.78 8.18 5.92
N ILE A 176 6.11 9.20 5.39
CA ILE A 176 4.65 9.27 5.41
C ILE A 176 4.06 8.10 4.60
N ALA A 177 2.91 7.61 5.03
CA ALA A 177 2.20 6.52 4.34
C ALA A 177 1.77 6.96 2.93
N SER A 178 1.73 6.00 2.01
CA SER A 178 1.15 6.27 0.71
C SER A 178 -0.33 6.61 0.86
N GLU A 179 -0.82 7.59 0.09
CA GLU A 179 -2.22 8.05 0.16
C GLU A 179 -2.62 8.65 1.53
N CYS A 180 -1.66 9.11 2.36
CA CYS A 180 -1.96 9.77 3.62
C CYS A 180 -2.79 11.04 3.41
N CYS A 181 -3.52 11.46 4.46
CA CYS A 181 -4.29 12.71 4.50
C CYS A 181 -4.02 13.38 5.84
N LEU A 182 -3.07 14.30 5.89
CA LEU A 182 -2.65 14.97 7.11
C LEU A 182 -3.33 16.32 7.34
N SER A 183 -4.16 16.80 6.39
CA SER A 183 -4.97 17.99 6.53
C SER A 183 -6.35 17.80 5.90
N PHE A 184 -7.28 18.71 6.22
CA PHE A 184 -8.61 18.70 5.61
C PHE A 184 -8.53 18.88 4.09
N ASP A 185 -7.72 19.83 3.63
CA ASP A 185 -7.59 20.12 2.21
C ASP A 185 -6.87 19.01 1.44
N GLU A 186 -5.95 18.24 2.06
CA GLU A 186 -5.40 17.04 1.42
C GLU A 186 -6.48 15.99 1.16
N LEU A 187 -7.39 15.75 2.10
CA LEU A 187 -8.52 14.82 1.90
C LEU A 187 -9.46 15.32 0.79
N VAL A 188 -9.82 16.61 0.81
CA VAL A 188 -10.64 17.23 -0.24
C VAL A 188 -9.96 17.10 -1.60
N ASN A 189 -8.68 17.43 -1.70
CA ASN A 189 -7.90 17.33 -2.94
C ASN A 189 -7.81 15.89 -3.45
N GLN A 190 -7.69 14.89 -2.58
CA GLN A 190 -7.71 13.48 -3.00
C GLN A 190 -9.06 13.10 -3.63
N ILE A 191 -10.17 13.56 -3.07
CA ILE A 191 -11.52 13.31 -3.60
C ILE A 191 -11.72 14.03 -4.93
N ASP A 192 -11.39 15.33 -5.00
CA ASP A 192 -11.54 16.14 -6.22
C ASP A 192 -10.67 15.57 -7.36
N ASN A 193 -9.43 15.17 -7.09
CA ASN A 193 -8.55 14.57 -8.09
C ASN A 193 -9.06 13.20 -8.61
N ARG A 194 -9.68 12.39 -7.75
CA ARG A 194 -10.29 11.11 -8.16
C ARG A 194 -11.54 11.35 -9.00
N LEU A 195 -12.37 12.31 -8.58
CA LEU A 195 -13.56 12.71 -9.31
C LEU A 195 -13.20 13.21 -10.73
N LEU A 196 -12.21 14.10 -10.84
CA LEU A 196 -11.73 14.62 -12.11
C LEU A 196 -11.26 13.52 -13.07
N LYS A 197 -10.59 12.46 -12.56
CA LYS A 197 -10.20 11.31 -13.39
C LYS A 197 -11.41 10.57 -13.95
N LEU A 198 -12.46 10.42 -13.13
CA LEU A 198 -13.68 9.71 -13.51
C LEU A 198 -14.60 10.53 -14.43
N GLU A 199 -14.53 11.85 -14.41
CA GLU A 199 -15.29 12.72 -15.32
C GLU A 199 -14.91 12.54 -16.80
N ASN A 200 -13.67 12.15 -17.07
CA ASN A 200 -13.17 11.90 -18.43
C ASN A 200 -13.45 10.48 -18.94
N ASN A 201 -14.52 9.82 -18.44
CA ASN A 201 -14.91 8.48 -18.87
C ASN A 201 -15.82 8.50 -20.12
N SER A 202 -15.95 7.33 -20.77
CA SER A 202 -16.83 7.15 -21.95
C SER A 202 -18.18 6.49 -21.63
N PHE A 203 -18.48 6.25 -20.34
CA PHE A 203 -19.69 5.55 -19.90
C PHE A 203 -20.78 6.55 -19.52
N GLN A 204 -21.88 6.57 -20.28
CA GLN A 204 -22.98 7.52 -20.07
C GLN A 204 -23.63 7.37 -18.70
N GLU A 205 -23.82 6.16 -18.22
CA GLU A 205 -24.42 5.85 -16.91
C GLU A 205 -23.55 6.41 -15.78
N LEU A 206 -22.22 6.24 -15.87
CA LEU A 206 -21.28 6.78 -14.89
C LEU A 206 -21.29 8.31 -14.90
N SER A 207 -21.28 8.92 -16.08
CA SER A 207 -21.36 10.38 -16.21
C SER A 207 -22.65 10.92 -15.60
N THR A 208 -23.79 10.28 -15.86
CA THR A 208 -25.07 10.63 -15.25
C THR A 208 -25.05 10.51 -13.74
N PHE A 209 -24.52 9.39 -13.20
CA PHE A 209 -24.39 9.18 -11.76
C PHE A 209 -23.50 10.25 -11.11
N ILE A 210 -22.35 10.56 -11.73
CA ILE A 210 -21.44 11.60 -11.21
C ILE A 210 -22.16 12.94 -11.11
N GLU A 211 -22.84 13.38 -12.17
CA GLU A 211 -23.48 14.70 -12.23
C GLU A 211 -24.71 14.80 -11.33
N THR A 212 -25.55 13.76 -11.32
CA THR A 212 -26.88 13.86 -10.66
C THR A 212 -26.89 13.36 -9.23
N VAL A 213 -25.94 12.53 -8.84
CA VAL A 213 -25.89 11.90 -7.51
C VAL A 213 -24.62 12.27 -6.76
N PHE A 214 -23.43 11.98 -7.32
CA PHE A 214 -22.19 12.11 -6.59
C PHE A 214 -21.84 13.57 -6.27
N LYS A 215 -21.84 14.46 -7.28
CA LYS A 215 -21.47 15.88 -7.09
C LYS A 215 -22.37 16.62 -6.08
N PRO A 216 -23.71 16.46 -6.12
CA PRO A 216 -24.57 17.04 -5.08
C PRO A 216 -24.23 16.53 -3.67
N LEU A 217 -24.05 15.21 -3.52
CA LEU A 217 -23.66 14.61 -2.23
C LEU A 217 -22.28 15.08 -1.78
N TRP A 218 -21.31 15.18 -2.69
CA TRP A 218 -19.97 15.67 -2.40
C TRP A 218 -20.00 17.11 -1.90
N THR A 219 -20.74 17.99 -2.59
CA THR A 219 -20.88 19.39 -2.18
C THR A 219 -21.49 19.49 -0.78
N GLU A 220 -22.62 18.80 -0.53
CA GLU A 220 -23.28 18.80 0.79
C GLU A 220 -22.35 18.24 1.89
N ALA A 221 -21.70 17.11 1.64
CA ALA A 221 -20.84 16.48 2.63
C ALA A 221 -19.62 17.37 2.96
N LYS A 222 -19.02 17.99 1.93
CA LYS A 222 -17.89 18.91 2.09
C LYS A 222 -18.27 20.13 2.92
N ASP A 223 -19.42 20.75 2.63
CA ASP A 223 -19.89 21.93 3.35
C ASP A 223 -20.20 21.59 4.82
N LYS A 224 -20.88 20.46 5.07
CA LYS A 224 -21.13 19.96 6.44
C LYS A 224 -19.83 19.68 7.17
N SER A 225 -18.91 18.94 6.56
CA SER A 225 -17.62 18.62 7.16
C SER A 225 -16.83 19.86 7.48
N LEU A 226 -16.84 20.85 6.61
CA LEU A 226 -16.20 22.14 6.84
C LEU A 226 -16.84 22.94 7.97
N PHE A 227 -18.16 22.86 8.12
CA PHE A 227 -18.86 23.51 9.22
C PHE A 227 -18.47 22.91 10.59
N TYR A 228 -18.29 21.60 10.65
CA TYR A 228 -17.84 20.90 11.86
C TYR A 228 -16.31 20.91 12.04
N TRP A 229 -15.55 21.31 11.00
CA TRP A 229 -14.10 21.39 11.09
C TRP A 229 -13.69 22.59 11.94
N PHE A 230 -13.17 22.32 13.12
CA PHE A 230 -12.87 23.32 14.14
C PHE A 230 -11.47 23.96 13.99
N ILE A 231 -10.57 23.36 13.17
CA ILE A 231 -9.25 23.90 12.89
C ILE A 231 -9.42 25.05 11.91
N LYS A 232 -9.01 26.24 12.31
CA LYS A 232 -9.23 27.48 11.54
C LYS A 232 -8.55 27.46 10.18
N ASP A 233 -7.38 26.82 10.08
CA ASP A 233 -6.63 26.65 8.86
C ASP A 233 -6.74 25.19 8.37
N ARG A 234 -7.37 24.99 7.21
CA ARG A 234 -7.67 23.68 6.62
C ARG A 234 -6.43 23.02 6.02
N GLU A 235 -5.41 23.81 5.70
CA GLU A 235 -4.14 23.34 5.14
C GLU A 235 -3.16 22.89 6.24
N THR A 236 -3.44 23.22 7.50
CA THR A 236 -2.58 22.85 8.62
C THR A 236 -2.42 21.33 8.70
N LEU A 237 -1.18 20.88 8.50
CA LEU A 237 -0.83 19.47 8.61
C LEU A 237 -0.92 18.99 10.06
N LEU A 238 -1.44 17.79 10.25
CA LEU A 238 -1.44 17.14 11.55
C LEU A 238 0.00 16.95 12.05
N PRO A 239 0.36 17.51 13.24
CA PRO A 239 1.69 17.33 13.79
C PRO A 239 2.05 15.86 13.95
N ILE A 240 3.32 15.53 13.73
CA ILE A 240 3.79 14.13 13.78
C ILE A 240 3.54 13.46 15.14
N GLU A 241 3.45 14.24 16.23
CA GLU A 241 3.11 13.77 17.57
C GLU A 241 1.67 13.25 17.68
N LYS A 242 0.81 13.58 16.70
CA LYS A 242 -0.60 13.16 16.60
C LYS A 242 -0.84 12.16 15.47
N GLN A 243 0.20 11.87 14.69
CA GLN A 243 0.16 10.82 13.69
C GLN A 243 0.40 9.46 14.31
N THR A 244 0.04 8.41 13.61
CA THR A 244 0.33 7.03 13.98
C THR A 244 0.99 6.29 12.83
N LEU A 245 1.67 5.18 13.12
CA LEU A 245 2.10 4.25 12.09
C LEU A 245 0.89 3.50 11.55
N SER A 246 0.78 3.42 10.25
CA SER A 246 -0.37 2.85 9.55
C SER A 246 0.08 2.01 8.35
N PRO A 247 -0.50 0.82 8.13
CA PRO A 247 -0.37 0.10 6.87
C PRO A 247 -1.01 0.83 5.68
N SER A 248 -1.83 1.84 5.95
CA SER A 248 -2.64 2.62 5.00
C SER A 248 -3.78 1.82 4.37
N ASP A 249 -3.53 0.64 3.85
CA ASP A 249 -4.54 -0.31 3.34
C ASP A 249 -4.73 -1.47 4.34
N PHE A 250 -5.21 -1.13 5.54
CA PHE A 250 -5.36 -2.05 6.66
C PHE A 250 -6.75 -2.66 6.74
N GLY A 251 -6.81 -3.99 6.84
CA GLY A 251 -8.08 -4.67 7.07
C GLY A 251 -8.03 -6.18 6.84
N PHE A 252 -9.18 -6.83 7.01
CA PHE A 252 -9.33 -8.27 6.88
C PHE A 252 -9.07 -8.80 5.46
N HIS A 253 -9.25 -7.97 4.45
CA HIS A 253 -8.92 -8.30 3.06
C HIS A 253 -7.40 -8.52 2.85
N ASN A 254 -6.59 -7.96 3.73
CA ASN A 254 -5.13 -8.12 3.79
C ASN A 254 -4.73 -8.92 5.04
N SER A 255 -5.47 -9.96 5.39
CA SER A 255 -5.14 -10.85 6.51
C SER A 255 -5.39 -12.31 6.18
N ILE A 256 -4.61 -13.18 6.83
CA ILE A 256 -4.77 -14.63 6.82
C ILE A 256 -5.10 -15.07 8.23
N LYS A 257 -6.13 -15.89 8.37
CA LYS A 257 -6.51 -16.57 9.61
C LYS A 257 -5.87 -17.95 9.64
N MET A 258 -4.99 -18.15 10.61
CA MET A 258 -4.31 -19.44 10.80
C MET A 258 -5.21 -20.45 11.50
N ASP A 259 -4.83 -21.75 11.50
CA ASP A 259 -5.62 -22.83 12.09
C ASP A 259 -5.87 -22.69 13.58
N ASP A 260 -5.00 -21.97 14.31
CA ASP A 260 -5.16 -21.64 15.73
C ASP A 260 -6.09 -20.44 15.98
N GLY A 261 -6.63 -19.84 14.91
CA GLY A 261 -7.52 -18.67 14.95
C GLY A 261 -6.80 -17.33 15.00
N SER A 262 -5.47 -17.30 15.06
CA SER A 262 -4.71 -16.05 15.03
C SER A 262 -4.69 -15.43 13.63
N LEU A 263 -4.63 -14.09 13.59
CA LEU A 263 -4.53 -13.34 12.34
C LEU A 263 -3.08 -12.94 12.06
N THR A 264 -2.67 -13.09 10.81
CA THR A 264 -1.46 -12.48 10.27
C THR A 264 -1.84 -11.43 9.24
N PHE A 265 -1.40 -10.18 9.45
CA PHE A 265 -1.66 -9.06 8.55
C PHE A 265 -0.60 -8.97 7.46
N LEU A 266 -1.02 -8.64 6.25
CA LEU A 266 -0.20 -8.63 5.04
C LEU A 266 -0.24 -7.24 4.39
N ASP A 267 0.58 -7.06 3.34
CA ASP A 267 0.54 -5.93 2.40
C ASP A 267 0.87 -4.58 3.04
N PHE A 268 2.13 -4.43 3.48
CA PHE A 268 2.66 -3.22 4.11
C PHE A 268 3.36 -2.26 3.13
N ASP A 269 3.10 -2.37 1.85
CA ASP A 269 3.80 -1.62 0.82
C ASP A 269 3.41 -0.13 0.73
N TYR A 270 2.40 0.28 1.52
CA TYR A 270 1.95 1.66 1.73
C TYR A 270 2.30 2.23 3.11
N PHE A 271 2.96 1.45 3.95
CA PHE A 271 3.18 1.75 5.36
C PHE A 271 3.91 3.07 5.59
N GLY A 272 3.51 3.78 6.64
CA GLY A 272 4.18 5.00 7.10
C GLY A 272 3.38 5.78 8.12
N TRP A 273 3.79 7.03 8.35
CA TRP A 273 3.05 7.97 9.20
C TRP A 273 1.78 8.44 8.52
N ASP A 274 0.66 8.40 9.25
CA ASP A 274 -0.67 8.79 8.73
C ASP A 274 -1.54 9.39 9.84
N ASP A 275 -2.63 10.03 9.46
CA ASP A 275 -3.67 10.44 10.43
C ASP A 275 -4.42 9.19 10.92
N PRO A 276 -4.48 8.95 12.24
CA PRO A 276 -5.29 7.86 12.81
C PRO A 276 -6.79 7.95 12.44
N VAL A 277 -7.29 9.13 12.08
CA VAL A 277 -8.64 9.30 11.53
C VAL A 277 -8.81 8.55 10.22
N LYS A 278 -7.83 8.66 9.30
CA LYS A 278 -7.87 7.94 8.03
C LYS A 278 -7.85 6.42 8.26
N LEU A 279 -6.93 5.92 9.09
CA LEU A 279 -6.87 4.49 9.45
C LEU A 279 -8.22 3.99 9.98
N THR A 280 -8.85 4.77 10.87
CA THR A 280 -10.15 4.42 11.47
C THR A 280 -11.27 4.40 10.45
N ALA A 281 -11.35 5.42 9.60
CA ALA A 281 -12.41 5.58 8.61
C ALA A 281 -12.27 4.57 7.46
N ASP A 282 -11.05 4.36 6.94
CA ASP A 282 -10.80 3.42 5.86
C ASP A 282 -11.18 1.99 6.27
N PHE A 283 -10.90 1.56 7.49
CA PHE A 283 -11.34 0.26 8.01
C PHE A 283 -12.87 0.08 8.00
N ILE A 284 -13.62 1.14 8.33
CA ILE A 284 -15.07 1.13 8.34
C ILE A 284 -15.67 1.10 6.92
N TRP A 285 -15.06 1.86 5.99
CA TRP A 285 -15.62 2.08 4.66
C TRP A 285 -15.10 1.14 3.59
N HIS A 286 -14.00 0.42 3.83
CA HIS A 286 -13.45 -0.49 2.83
C HIS A 286 -14.46 -1.60 2.47
N PRO A 287 -14.80 -1.77 1.18
CA PRO A 287 -15.91 -2.63 0.76
C PRO A 287 -15.70 -4.12 1.06
N ALA A 288 -14.45 -4.59 1.12
CA ALA A 288 -14.14 -5.99 1.39
C ALA A 288 -14.11 -6.36 2.88
N MET A 289 -14.43 -5.43 3.79
CA MET A 289 -14.39 -5.69 5.24
C MET A 289 -15.60 -6.45 5.75
N ASN A 290 -16.74 -6.37 5.08
CA ASN A 290 -18.00 -7.04 5.44
C ASN A 290 -18.43 -6.86 6.89
N LEU A 291 -18.16 -5.67 7.48
CA LEU A 291 -18.50 -5.36 8.88
C LEU A 291 -19.97 -5.06 9.03
N ASP A 292 -20.60 -5.67 10.02
CA ASP A 292 -21.92 -5.24 10.47
C ASP A 292 -21.86 -3.94 11.30
N LYS A 293 -23.03 -3.40 11.60
CA LYS A 293 -23.12 -2.15 12.38
C LYS A 293 -22.48 -2.27 13.77
N GLY A 294 -22.69 -3.40 14.45
CA GLY A 294 -22.14 -3.63 15.80
C GLY A 294 -20.61 -3.65 15.78
N GLN A 295 -20.03 -4.32 14.80
CA GLN A 295 -18.58 -4.36 14.61
C GLN A 295 -18.01 -2.97 14.29
N LYS A 296 -18.67 -2.18 13.44
CA LYS A 296 -18.26 -0.78 13.17
C LYS A 296 -18.30 0.08 14.42
N ASP A 297 -19.34 -0.06 15.24
CA ASP A 297 -19.48 0.68 16.51
C ASP A 297 -18.39 0.27 17.52
N ILE A 298 -18.05 -1.03 17.61
CA ILE A 298 -16.96 -1.54 18.45
C ILE A 298 -15.63 -0.98 17.99
N TRP A 299 -15.35 -1.05 16.69
CA TRP A 299 -14.11 -0.51 16.09
C TRP A 299 -13.95 0.98 16.39
N GLN A 300 -14.97 1.80 16.12
CA GLN A 300 -14.91 3.24 16.36
C GLN A 300 -14.65 3.55 17.85
N LYS A 301 -15.34 2.87 18.76
CA LYS A 301 -15.13 3.04 20.21
C LYS A 301 -13.72 2.64 20.64
N ALA A 302 -13.16 1.59 20.06
CA ALA A 302 -11.80 1.17 20.35
C ALA A 302 -10.78 2.20 19.86
N MET A 303 -10.96 2.75 18.66
CA MET A 303 -10.09 3.80 18.12
C MET A 303 -10.14 5.09 18.95
N LEU A 304 -11.33 5.52 19.39
CA LEU A 304 -11.48 6.65 20.32
C LEU A 304 -10.70 6.42 21.62
N LYS A 305 -10.61 5.19 22.08
CA LYS A 305 -9.84 4.84 23.28
C LYS A 305 -8.33 4.78 23.03
N ILE A 306 -7.91 4.27 21.88
CA ILE A 306 -6.49 4.14 21.51
C ILE A 306 -5.87 5.51 21.28
N PHE A 307 -6.55 6.40 20.55
CA PHE A 307 -6.07 7.72 20.16
C PHE A 307 -6.53 8.86 21.08
N ASN A 308 -6.82 8.55 22.33
CA ASN A 308 -7.33 9.53 23.31
C ASN A 308 -6.30 10.57 23.78
N ASP A 309 -5.03 10.39 23.44
CA ASP A 309 -3.97 11.38 23.62
C ASP A 309 -4.11 12.59 22.68
N ASP A 310 -4.88 12.46 21.60
CA ASP A 310 -5.31 13.55 20.74
C ASP A 310 -6.74 13.99 21.08
N LYS A 311 -6.87 15.06 21.87
CA LYS A 311 -8.17 15.61 22.27
C LYS A 311 -9.09 16.01 21.12
N TYR A 312 -8.56 16.12 19.90
CA TYR A 312 -9.31 16.51 18.71
C TYR A 312 -9.55 15.33 17.74
N PHE A 313 -9.14 14.12 18.10
CA PHE A 313 -9.31 12.95 17.26
C PHE A 313 -10.79 12.68 16.94
N GLU A 314 -11.66 12.68 17.98
CA GLU A 314 -13.10 12.44 17.80
C GLU A 314 -13.76 13.51 16.92
N ASP A 315 -13.43 14.77 17.14
CA ASP A 315 -13.98 15.89 16.34
C ASP A 315 -13.58 15.77 14.88
N ARG A 316 -12.29 15.47 14.60
CA ARG A 316 -11.81 15.25 13.23
C ARG A 316 -12.47 14.04 12.59
N LEU A 317 -12.59 12.93 13.32
CA LEU A 317 -13.24 11.72 12.84
C LEU A 317 -14.70 11.98 12.46
N ASN A 318 -15.46 12.61 13.34
CA ASN A 318 -16.87 12.93 13.10
C ASN A 318 -17.06 13.90 11.92
N ALA A 319 -16.18 14.90 11.79
CA ALA A 319 -16.23 15.85 10.68
C ALA A 319 -15.92 15.20 9.33
N THR A 320 -14.97 14.25 9.25
CA THR A 320 -14.47 13.75 7.99
C THR A 320 -14.94 12.33 7.60
N MET A 321 -15.58 11.60 8.51
CA MET A 321 -16.08 10.24 8.24
C MET A 321 -16.93 10.13 6.95
N PRO A 322 -17.86 11.07 6.64
CA PRO A 322 -18.61 11.02 5.38
C PRO A 322 -17.71 11.21 4.15
N LEU A 323 -16.66 12.05 4.25
CA LEU A 323 -15.74 12.30 3.15
C LEU A 323 -14.92 11.06 2.80
N TYR A 324 -14.48 10.30 3.80
CA TYR A 324 -13.81 9.00 3.58
C TYR A 324 -14.75 8.00 2.90
N GLY A 325 -16.03 7.98 3.25
CA GLY A 325 -17.03 7.17 2.55
C GLY A 325 -17.16 7.54 1.06
N LEU A 326 -17.22 8.83 0.74
CA LEU A 326 -17.24 9.31 -0.64
C LEU A 326 -15.93 9.02 -1.38
N ARG A 327 -14.78 9.15 -0.70
CA ARG A 327 -13.49 8.75 -1.25
C ARG A 327 -13.49 7.26 -1.64
N TRP A 328 -14.01 6.37 -0.79
CA TRP A 328 -14.13 4.94 -1.09
C TRP A 328 -15.10 4.66 -2.24
N ALA A 329 -16.20 5.39 -2.34
CA ALA A 329 -17.09 5.29 -3.51
C ALA A 329 -16.33 5.56 -4.82
N LEU A 330 -15.49 6.61 -4.86
CA LEU A 330 -14.67 6.90 -6.04
C LEU A 330 -13.58 5.84 -6.29
N ILE A 331 -13.02 5.24 -5.25
CA ILE A 331 -12.04 4.14 -5.40
C ILE A 331 -12.70 2.93 -6.08
N ILE A 332 -13.91 2.57 -5.68
CA ILE A 332 -14.68 1.48 -6.32
C ILE A 332 -14.93 1.80 -7.80
N LEU A 333 -15.23 3.04 -8.13
CA LEU A 333 -15.48 3.48 -9.51
C LEU A 333 -14.22 3.52 -10.40
N ASN A 334 -13.00 3.27 -9.85
CA ASN A 334 -11.79 3.14 -10.67
C ASN A 334 -11.89 2.02 -11.72
N GLU A 335 -12.79 1.04 -11.54
CA GLU A 335 -13.08 -0.02 -12.54
C GLU A 335 -13.46 0.54 -13.91
N PHE A 336 -14.02 1.75 -13.94
CA PHE A 336 -14.40 2.44 -15.19
C PHE A 336 -13.23 3.22 -15.83
N LEU A 337 -12.06 3.27 -15.17
CA LEU A 337 -10.90 3.96 -15.72
C LEU A 337 -10.21 3.12 -16.80
N PRO A 338 -9.76 3.73 -17.92
CA PRO A 338 -9.02 3.02 -18.95
C PRO A 338 -7.80 2.27 -18.40
N GLY A 339 -7.62 1.02 -18.82
CA GLY A 339 -6.49 0.17 -18.42
C GLY A 339 -6.50 -0.31 -16.96
N PHE A 340 -7.54 0.00 -16.16
CA PHE A 340 -7.64 -0.51 -14.79
C PHE A 340 -7.95 -2.01 -14.79
N ALA A 341 -8.93 -2.43 -15.58
CA ALA A 341 -9.28 -3.84 -15.76
C ALA A 341 -8.11 -4.66 -16.32
N ASP A 342 -7.32 -4.10 -17.25
CA ASP A 342 -6.17 -4.80 -17.83
C ASP A 342 -5.08 -5.03 -16.78
N ARG A 343 -4.78 -4.04 -15.94
CA ARG A 343 -3.82 -4.19 -14.83
C ARG A 343 -4.23 -5.26 -13.83
N ARG A 344 -5.52 -5.36 -13.50
CA ARG A 344 -6.03 -6.42 -12.60
C ARG A 344 -5.89 -7.81 -13.21
N LYS A 345 -6.18 -7.95 -14.52
CA LYS A 345 -5.95 -9.21 -15.25
C LYS A 345 -4.48 -9.60 -15.29
N GLU A 346 -3.56 -8.64 -15.48
CA GLU A 346 -2.12 -8.90 -15.42
C GLU A 346 -1.67 -9.34 -14.03
N ALA A 347 -2.29 -8.83 -12.97
CA ALA A 347 -2.05 -9.25 -11.59
C ALA A 347 -2.64 -10.64 -11.26
N GLY A 348 -3.53 -11.17 -12.11
CA GLY A 348 -4.10 -12.52 -11.97
C GLY A 348 -5.56 -12.57 -11.52
N GLU A 349 -6.28 -11.43 -11.53
CA GLU A 349 -7.73 -11.42 -11.33
C GLU A 349 -8.46 -11.83 -12.61
N SER A 350 -9.37 -12.79 -12.48
CA SER A 350 -10.24 -13.28 -13.57
C SER A 350 -11.49 -12.43 -13.71
#